data_f6fecc4b31889e1473ef2d019403f2de
#
_entry.id   f6fecc4b31889e1473ef2d019403f2de
#
_cell.length_a   1.000
_cell.length_b   1.000
_cell.length_c   1.000
_cell.angle_alpha   90.00
_cell.angle_beta   90.00
_cell.angle_gamma   90.00
#
_symmetry.space_group_name_H-M   'P 1'
#
loop_
_entity.id
_entity.type
_entity.pdbx_description
1 polymer ?
#
loop_
_entity_poly.entity_id
_entity_poly.type
_entity_poly.pdbx_seq_one_letter_code
_entity_poly.pdbx_strand_id
1 'polypeptide(L)'
;MSVVAFIPARIGSKSIPEKNIKLFCGKPLIFWVLEQLQDSNVDEIVVATDSEKIKNIANSFSFSKVKVYDRKDENSNDDSSTESVVLEYIEQSSLSDSDIFMLVQLTSPFTQKEHFNEGLLLLQKYDSVLSCIVDKKFVWGEDGIPLNYDINNRPRRQDYK
;
A
#
# COMPACT_ATOMS: atom_id res chain seq x y z
N MET A 1 16.24 -13.17 -8.48
CA MET A 1 14.98 -12.93 -7.76
C MET A 1 15.18 -11.69 -6.92
N SER A 2 14.56 -10.60 -7.32
CA SER A 2 14.57 -9.30 -6.64
C SER A 2 13.22 -9.05 -5.98
N VAL A 3 13.18 -8.26 -4.92
CA VAL A 3 11.96 -7.89 -4.21
C VAL A 3 11.73 -6.39 -4.39
N VAL A 4 10.69 -6.01 -5.13
CA VAL A 4 10.34 -4.62 -5.41
C VAL A 4 9.06 -4.23 -4.67
N ALA A 5 9.16 -3.24 -3.79
CA ALA A 5 8.00 -2.62 -3.15
C ALA A 5 7.53 -1.41 -3.99
N PHE A 6 6.33 -1.49 -4.53
CA PHE A 6 5.73 -0.46 -5.38
C PHE A 6 4.67 0.34 -4.62
N ILE A 7 4.82 1.66 -4.61
CA ILE A 7 3.97 2.59 -3.86
C ILE A 7 3.33 3.58 -4.82
N PRO A 8 2.06 3.41 -5.19
CA PRO A 8 1.34 4.43 -5.96
C PRO A 8 1.03 5.64 -5.08
N ALA A 9 1.61 6.80 -5.40
CA ALA A 9 1.51 8.02 -4.60
C ALA A 9 1.09 9.22 -5.45
N ARG A 10 -0.21 9.38 -5.74
CA ARG A 10 -0.72 10.56 -6.44
C ARG A 10 -0.89 11.76 -5.51
N ILE A 11 -0.82 12.97 -6.07
CA ILE A 11 -1.07 14.21 -5.31
C ILE A 11 -2.57 14.42 -5.06
N GLY A 12 -3.42 14.08 -6.04
CA GLY A 12 -4.86 14.24 -5.97
C GLY A 12 -5.52 13.22 -5.05
N SER A 13 -5.82 13.61 -3.83
CA SER A 13 -6.62 12.81 -2.90
C SER A 13 -7.96 13.51 -2.63
N LYS A 14 -9.09 12.83 -2.99
CA LYS A 14 -10.44 13.41 -2.88
C LYS A 14 -10.88 13.63 -1.42
N SER A 15 -10.56 12.71 -0.52
CA SER A 15 -11.02 12.76 0.89
C SER A 15 -10.15 13.66 1.77
N ILE A 16 -8.85 13.66 1.56
CA ILE A 16 -7.87 14.47 2.32
C ILE A 16 -6.92 15.09 1.31
N PRO A 17 -6.94 16.41 1.09
CA PRO A 17 -6.02 17.06 0.16
C PRO A 17 -4.56 16.76 0.49
N GLU A 18 -3.78 16.42 -0.55
CA GLU A 18 -2.35 16.10 -0.43
C GLU A 18 -2.02 15.03 0.63
N LYS A 19 -2.92 14.08 0.86
CA LYS A 19 -2.84 13.08 1.95
C LYS A 19 -1.45 12.47 2.10
N ASN A 20 -0.83 12.06 1.01
CA ASN A 20 0.44 11.31 1.02
C ASN A 20 1.63 12.10 1.61
N ILE A 21 1.56 13.43 1.56
CA ILE A 21 2.60 14.33 2.08
C ILE A 21 2.12 15.19 3.25
N LYS A 22 0.88 15.00 3.69
CA LYS A 22 0.36 15.68 4.88
C LYS A 22 1.12 15.22 6.11
N LEU A 23 1.41 16.16 7.02
CA LEU A 23 2.08 15.83 8.27
C LEU A 23 1.22 14.93 9.15
N PHE A 24 1.79 13.83 9.55
CA PHE A 24 1.28 12.88 10.52
C PHE A 24 2.37 12.61 11.56
N CYS A 25 2.11 12.90 12.82
CA CYS A 25 3.12 12.80 13.90
C CYS A 25 4.45 13.51 13.55
N GLY A 26 4.37 14.74 12.98
CA GLY A 26 5.52 15.58 12.69
C GLY A 26 6.30 15.28 11.40
N LYS A 27 5.94 14.22 10.66
CA LYS A 27 6.57 13.85 9.38
C LYS A 27 5.51 13.65 8.30
N PRO A 28 5.82 13.80 6.98
CA PRO A 28 4.89 13.46 5.90
C PRO A 28 4.42 12.01 6.00
N LEU A 29 3.15 11.73 5.67
CA LEU A 29 2.57 10.38 5.79
C LEU A 29 3.41 9.33 5.08
N ILE A 30 3.92 9.62 3.88
CA ILE A 30 4.78 8.73 3.09
C ILE A 30 6.06 8.32 3.83
N PHE A 31 6.60 9.18 4.70
CA PHE A 31 7.82 8.89 5.45
C PHE A 31 7.73 7.58 6.24
N TRP A 32 6.61 7.36 6.94
CA TRP A 32 6.43 6.25 7.86
C TRP A 32 6.51 4.89 7.16
N VAL A 33 5.93 4.80 5.97
CA VAL A 33 5.97 3.57 5.17
C VAL A 33 7.36 3.37 4.55
N LEU A 34 7.96 4.45 4.01
CA LEU A 34 9.30 4.37 3.41
C LEU A 34 10.37 3.97 4.43
N GLU A 35 10.31 4.48 5.67
CA GLU A 35 11.24 4.12 6.75
C GLU A 35 11.16 2.62 7.06
N GLN A 36 9.95 2.06 7.19
CA GLN A 36 9.78 0.64 7.47
C GLN A 36 10.22 -0.26 6.30
N LEU A 37 9.96 0.15 5.07
CA LEU A 37 10.43 -0.57 3.88
C LEU A 37 11.96 -0.50 3.73
N GLN A 38 12.58 0.65 4.00
CA GLN A 38 14.04 0.82 3.98
C GLN A 38 14.74 -0.19 4.87
N ASP A 39 14.14 -0.50 6.03
CA ASP A 39 14.68 -1.42 7.03
C ASP A 39 14.23 -2.88 6.84
N SER A 40 13.36 -3.15 5.86
CA SER A 40 12.85 -4.50 5.54
C SER A 40 13.73 -5.24 4.52
N ASN A 41 13.36 -6.47 4.19
CA ASN A 41 14.06 -7.32 3.23
C ASN A 41 13.69 -7.04 1.76
N VAL A 42 13.13 -5.87 1.44
CA VAL A 42 12.94 -5.46 0.04
C VAL A 42 14.27 -4.94 -0.54
N ASP A 43 14.49 -5.16 -1.84
CA ASP A 43 15.70 -4.71 -2.51
C ASP A 43 15.53 -3.28 -3.07
N GLU A 44 14.33 -2.95 -3.53
CA GLU A 44 14.02 -1.67 -4.13
C GLU A 44 12.63 -1.18 -3.68
N ILE A 45 12.51 0.15 -3.51
CA ILE A 45 11.25 0.83 -3.18
C ILE A 45 10.95 1.82 -4.28
N VAL A 46 9.86 1.61 -5.02
CA VAL A 46 9.46 2.46 -6.13
C VAL A 46 8.29 3.35 -5.73
N VAL A 47 8.51 4.64 -5.66
CA VAL A 47 7.45 5.64 -5.46
C VAL A 47 6.96 6.11 -6.81
N ALA A 48 5.79 5.63 -7.24
CA ALA A 48 5.18 6.00 -8.51
C ALA A 48 4.28 7.24 -8.33
N THR A 49 4.70 8.37 -8.89
CA THR A 49 4.00 9.64 -8.72
C THR A 49 4.07 10.53 -9.97
N ASP A 50 3.06 11.36 -10.15
CA ASP A 50 2.93 12.43 -11.12
C ASP A 50 3.38 13.80 -10.56
N SER A 51 3.70 13.86 -9.26
CA SER A 51 3.89 15.11 -8.52
C SER A 51 5.35 15.39 -8.19
N GLU A 52 5.90 16.48 -8.71
CA GLU A 52 7.22 16.99 -8.31
C GLU A 52 7.35 17.22 -6.79
N LYS A 53 6.24 17.60 -6.14
CA LYS A 53 6.22 17.82 -4.69
C LYS A 53 6.45 16.50 -3.92
N ILE A 54 5.80 15.41 -4.36
CA ILE A 54 6.00 14.08 -3.75
C ILE A 54 7.41 13.56 -4.05
N LYS A 55 7.92 13.72 -5.29
CA LYS A 55 9.27 13.33 -5.67
C LYS A 55 10.31 13.99 -4.77
N ASN A 56 10.23 15.31 -4.64
CA ASN A 56 11.16 16.08 -3.83
C ASN A 56 11.14 15.64 -2.35
N ILE A 57 9.96 15.38 -1.80
CA ILE A 57 9.81 14.89 -0.42
C ILE A 57 10.41 13.49 -0.27
N ALA A 58 10.08 12.55 -1.18
CA ALA A 58 10.62 11.19 -1.12
C ALA A 58 12.15 11.17 -1.21
N ASN A 59 12.73 11.96 -2.13
CA ASN A 59 14.18 12.08 -2.29
C ASN A 59 14.86 12.76 -1.09
N SER A 60 14.18 13.66 -0.37
CA SER A 60 14.76 14.39 0.77
C SER A 60 15.09 13.47 1.96
N PHE A 61 14.51 12.29 2.05
CA PHE A 61 14.78 11.33 3.14
C PHE A 61 16.11 10.58 2.97
N SER A 62 16.72 10.63 1.78
CA SER A 62 18.00 9.96 1.47
C SER A 62 17.99 8.44 1.75
N PHE A 63 16.83 7.79 1.62
CA PHE A 63 16.71 6.34 1.73
C PHE A 63 17.33 5.66 0.51
N SER A 64 18.30 4.77 0.73
CA SER A 64 19.13 4.19 -0.34
C SER A 64 18.37 3.27 -1.30
N LYS A 65 17.26 2.66 -0.84
CA LYS A 65 16.43 1.77 -1.66
C LYS A 65 15.34 2.50 -2.45
N VAL A 66 15.09 3.79 -2.13
CA VAL A 66 13.98 4.55 -2.75
C VAL A 66 14.38 5.05 -4.12
N LYS A 67 13.54 4.76 -5.10
CA LYS A 67 13.57 5.32 -6.45
C LYS A 67 12.20 5.95 -6.75
N VAL A 68 12.21 7.02 -7.53
CA VAL A 68 10.98 7.66 -7.99
C VAL A 68 10.71 7.22 -9.43
N TYR A 69 9.47 6.84 -9.69
CA TYR A 69 8.97 6.51 -11.01
C TYR A 69 7.95 7.56 -11.46
N ASP A 70 8.19 8.16 -12.61
CA ASP A 70 7.29 9.14 -13.24
C ASP A 70 6.14 8.42 -13.93
N ARG A 71 4.93 8.59 -13.43
CA ARG A 71 3.71 8.04 -14.04
C ARG A 71 3.42 8.77 -15.34
N LYS A 72 2.96 8.05 -16.36
CA LYS A 72 2.47 8.66 -17.59
C LYS A 72 1.23 9.51 -17.32
N ASP A 73 1.04 10.55 -18.12
CA ASP A 73 -0.13 11.45 -18.02
C ASP A 73 -1.46 10.70 -18.11
N GLU A 74 -1.53 9.65 -18.93
CA GLU A 74 -2.70 8.78 -19.09
C GLU A 74 -3.13 8.10 -17.78
N ASN A 75 -2.15 7.78 -16.91
CA ASN A 75 -2.35 7.13 -15.62
C ASN A 75 -2.26 8.09 -14.42
N SER A 76 -2.26 9.40 -14.68
CA SER A 76 -2.14 10.44 -13.64
C SER A 76 -3.48 11.10 -13.29
N ASN A 77 -4.57 10.74 -13.98
CA ASN A 77 -5.90 11.27 -13.74
C ASN A 77 -6.65 10.56 -12.59
N ASP A 78 -7.79 11.14 -12.20
CA ASP A 78 -8.61 10.64 -11.08
C ASP A 78 -9.28 9.29 -11.35
N ASP A 79 -9.47 8.92 -12.61
CA ASP A 79 -10.13 7.68 -13.04
C ASP A 79 -9.14 6.53 -13.25
N SER A 80 -7.83 6.81 -13.19
CA SER A 80 -6.78 5.79 -13.32
C SER A 80 -6.81 4.82 -12.14
N SER A 81 -6.93 3.54 -12.44
CA SER A 81 -6.89 2.50 -11.42
C SER A 81 -5.46 2.27 -10.91
N THR A 82 -5.34 1.70 -9.73
CA THR A 82 -4.02 1.27 -9.21
C THR A 82 -3.38 0.24 -10.13
N GLU A 83 -4.20 -0.65 -10.70
CA GLU A 83 -3.79 -1.72 -11.60
C GLU A 83 -3.15 -1.16 -12.88
N SER A 84 -3.73 -0.10 -13.47
CA SER A 84 -3.17 0.51 -14.68
C SER A 84 -1.76 1.07 -14.47
N VAL A 85 -1.52 1.66 -13.31
CA VAL A 85 -0.18 2.18 -12.93
C VAL A 85 0.80 1.04 -12.65
N VAL A 86 0.35 -0.04 -12.03
CA VAL A 86 1.16 -1.24 -11.80
C VAL A 86 1.57 -1.87 -13.12
N LEU A 87 0.64 -2.07 -14.05
CA LEU A 87 0.92 -2.63 -15.37
C LEU A 87 1.87 -1.74 -16.17
N GLU A 88 1.65 -0.42 -16.16
CA GLU A 88 2.56 0.55 -16.79
C GLU A 88 3.99 0.39 -16.28
N TYR A 89 4.17 0.30 -14.97
CA TYR A 89 5.50 0.13 -14.39
C TYR A 89 6.13 -1.22 -14.76
N ILE A 90 5.37 -2.31 -14.67
CA ILE A 90 5.86 -3.66 -15.00
C ILE A 90 6.32 -3.72 -16.45
N GLU A 91 5.56 -3.16 -17.41
CA GLU A 91 5.91 -3.12 -18.84
C GLU A 91 7.20 -2.34 -19.13
N GLN A 92 7.52 -1.34 -18.30
CA GLN A 92 8.71 -0.49 -18.50
C GLN A 92 9.90 -0.92 -17.63
N SER A 93 9.67 -1.79 -16.66
CA SER A 93 10.69 -2.30 -15.75
C SER A 93 11.44 -3.50 -16.37
N SER A 94 12.54 -3.87 -15.73
CA SER A 94 13.27 -5.10 -16.05
C SER A 94 12.85 -6.28 -15.17
N LEU A 95 11.67 -6.21 -14.54
CA LEU A 95 11.15 -7.28 -13.70
C LEU A 95 10.91 -8.55 -14.52
N SER A 96 11.24 -9.68 -13.94
CA SER A 96 11.04 -11.01 -14.48
C SER A 96 10.00 -11.78 -13.67
N ASP A 97 9.45 -12.86 -14.22
CA ASP A 97 8.49 -13.74 -13.54
C ASP A 97 9.01 -14.36 -12.24
N SER A 98 10.33 -14.34 -12.03
CA SER A 98 10.95 -14.82 -10.80
C SER A 98 11.06 -13.75 -9.70
N ASP A 99 10.77 -12.49 -10.00
CA ASP A 99 10.87 -11.40 -9.04
C ASP A 99 9.58 -11.24 -8.24
N ILE A 100 9.72 -10.73 -7.02
CA ILE A 100 8.59 -10.48 -6.13
C ILE A 100 8.15 -9.03 -6.27
N PHE A 101 6.90 -8.83 -6.64
CA PHE A 101 6.26 -7.52 -6.70
C PHE A 101 5.33 -7.32 -5.50
N MET A 102 5.62 -6.32 -4.68
CA MET A 102 4.86 -5.99 -3.48
C MET A 102 4.15 -4.65 -3.65
N LEU A 103 2.82 -4.66 -3.79
CA LEU A 103 2.01 -3.43 -3.79
C LEU A 103 1.82 -2.93 -2.36
N VAL A 104 2.27 -1.70 -2.07
CA VAL A 104 2.20 -1.09 -0.74
C VAL A 104 1.38 0.19 -0.77
N GLN A 105 0.42 0.32 0.16
CA GLN A 105 -0.45 1.48 0.27
C GLN A 105 0.00 2.40 1.41
N LEU A 106 0.10 3.71 1.12
CA LEU A 106 0.45 4.75 2.12
C LEU A 106 -0.63 4.97 3.19
N THR A 107 -1.82 4.40 2.99
CA THR A 107 -2.94 4.52 3.94
C THR A 107 -2.81 3.65 5.19
N SER A 108 -1.74 2.87 5.28
CA SER A 108 -1.43 1.98 6.41
C SER A 108 -0.11 2.39 7.09
N PRO A 109 -0.04 3.58 7.72
CA PRO A 109 1.22 4.13 8.25
C PRO A 109 1.78 3.38 9.47
N PHE A 110 1.01 2.45 10.04
CA PHE A 110 1.44 1.62 11.18
C PHE A 110 1.98 0.25 10.76
N THR A 111 2.10 -0.01 9.47
CA THR A 111 2.75 -1.23 8.99
C THR A 111 4.22 -1.19 9.40
N GLN A 112 4.71 -2.27 9.99
CA GLN A 112 6.09 -2.41 10.45
C GLN A 112 6.89 -3.28 9.48
N LYS A 113 8.22 -3.15 9.49
CA LYS A 113 9.12 -3.95 8.65
C LYS A 113 8.92 -5.46 8.83
N GLU A 114 8.56 -5.89 10.04
CA GLU A 114 8.28 -7.28 10.36
C GLU A 114 7.11 -7.83 9.53
N HIS A 115 6.05 -7.04 9.32
CA HIS A 115 4.90 -7.46 8.51
C HIS A 115 5.28 -7.68 7.04
N PHE A 116 6.16 -6.83 6.48
CA PHE A 116 6.68 -7.03 5.13
C PHE A 116 7.52 -8.30 5.05
N ASN A 117 8.42 -8.50 6.01
CA ASN A 117 9.29 -9.67 6.05
C ASN A 117 8.51 -10.98 6.25
N GLU A 118 7.49 -10.99 7.11
CA GLU A 118 6.57 -12.14 7.27
C GLU A 118 5.83 -12.47 5.97
N GLY A 119 5.35 -11.45 5.25
CA GLY A 119 4.73 -11.64 3.94
C GLY A 119 5.67 -12.32 2.94
N LEU A 120 6.94 -11.87 2.90
CA LEU A 120 7.96 -12.48 2.03
C LEU A 120 8.27 -13.94 2.43
N LEU A 121 8.27 -14.27 3.71
CA LEU A 121 8.44 -15.65 4.16
C LEU A 121 7.26 -16.55 3.74
N LEU A 122 6.04 -16.04 3.76
CA LEU A 122 4.86 -16.79 3.34
C LEU A 122 4.87 -17.11 1.84
N LEU A 123 5.47 -16.27 1.00
CA LEU A 123 5.63 -16.53 -0.43
C LEU A 123 6.52 -17.74 -0.75
N GLN A 124 7.25 -18.30 0.22
CA GLN A 124 7.93 -19.58 0.05
C GLN A 124 6.96 -20.78 -0.05
N LYS A 125 5.70 -20.58 0.35
CA LYS A 125 4.67 -21.64 0.38
C LYS A 125 3.45 -21.31 -0.47
N TYR A 126 3.25 -20.06 -0.81
CA TYR A 126 2.05 -19.56 -1.48
C TYR A 126 2.44 -18.68 -2.66
N ASP A 127 1.68 -18.72 -3.73
CA ASP A 127 1.91 -17.93 -4.94
C ASP A 127 1.61 -16.44 -4.74
N SER A 128 0.76 -16.10 -3.76
CA SER A 128 0.42 -14.73 -3.40
C SER A 128 0.08 -14.60 -1.92
N VAL A 129 0.30 -13.40 -1.36
CA VAL A 129 0.01 -13.08 0.05
C VAL A 129 -0.69 -11.73 0.13
N LEU A 130 -1.76 -11.67 0.92
CA LEU A 130 -2.52 -10.45 1.19
C LEU A 130 -2.53 -10.17 2.70
N SER A 131 -2.20 -8.94 3.10
CA SER A 131 -2.33 -8.51 4.49
C SER A 131 -3.79 -8.21 4.83
N CYS A 132 -4.27 -8.73 5.95
CA CYS A 132 -5.63 -8.53 6.44
C CYS A 132 -5.63 -8.20 7.93
N ILE A 133 -6.68 -7.54 8.37
CA ILE A 133 -6.98 -7.36 9.80
C ILE A 133 -8.25 -8.13 10.17
N VAL A 134 -8.31 -8.61 11.39
CA VAL A 134 -9.55 -9.15 11.94
C VAL A 134 -10.46 -7.99 12.35
N ASP A 135 -11.59 -7.85 11.67
CA ASP A 135 -12.61 -6.84 12.02
C ASP A 135 -13.84 -7.52 12.66
N LYS A 136 -14.17 -7.07 13.85
CA LYS A 136 -15.33 -7.58 14.64
C LYS A 136 -16.53 -6.63 14.57
N LYS A 137 -16.75 -6.02 13.40
CA LYS A 137 -17.91 -5.15 13.17
C LYS A 137 -19.13 -5.97 12.74
N PHE A 138 -20.29 -5.55 13.22
CA PHE A 138 -21.57 -6.02 12.69
C PHE A 138 -21.84 -5.33 11.34
N VAL A 139 -22.00 -6.12 10.29
CA VAL A 139 -22.22 -5.65 8.93
C VAL A 139 -23.68 -5.85 8.55
N TRP A 140 -24.28 -4.82 7.93
CA TRP A 140 -25.65 -4.82 7.48
C TRP A 140 -25.70 -4.63 5.96
N GLY A 141 -26.59 -5.34 5.29
CA GLY A 141 -26.93 -5.09 3.89
C GLY A 141 -27.74 -3.80 3.72
N GLU A 142 -27.83 -3.33 2.48
CA GLU A 142 -28.68 -2.16 2.12
C GLU A 142 -30.16 -2.41 2.39
N ASP A 143 -30.59 -3.67 2.38
CA ASP A 143 -31.92 -4.16 2.73
C ASP A 143 -32.21 -4.17 4.24
N GLY A 144 -31.23 -3.78 5.09
CA GLY A 144 -31.34 -3.80 6.54
C GLY A 144 -31.23 -5.19 7.17
N ILE A 145 -30.71 -6.19 6.42
CA ILE A 145 -30.47 -7.54 6.93
C ILE A 145 -29.02 -7.66 7.40
N PRO A 146 -28.74 -8.25 8.59
CA PRO A 146 -27.38 -8.53 9.02
C PRO A 146 -26.70 -9.54 8.09
N LEU A 147 -25.45 -9.24 7.68
CA LEU A 147 -24.69 -10.09 6.75
C LEU A 147 -23.81 -11.12 7.45
N ASN A 148 -23.39 -10.84 8.68
CA ASN A 148 -22.35 -11.63 9.35
C ASN A 148 -22.73 -12.07 10.78
N TYR A 149 -24.00 -11.96 11.17
CA TYR A 149 -24.51 -12.51 12.43
C TYR A 149 -26.02 -12.78 12.35
N ASP A 150 -26.55 -13.62 13.26
CA ASP A 150 -27.96 -13.84 13.43
C ASP A 150 -28.60 -12.73 14.26
N ILE A 151 -29.64 -12.04 13.72
CA ILE A 151 -30.33 -10.95 14.40
C ILE A 151 -31.02 -11.41 15.69
N ASN A 152 -31.49 -12.68 15.74
CA ASN A 152 -32.17 -13.26 16.89
C ASN A 152 -31.21 -13.79 17.96
N ASN A 153 -29.93 -13.96 17.59
CA ASN A 153 -28.88 -14.46 18.48
C ASN A 153 -27.60 -13.66 18.31
N ARG A 154 -27.72 -12.31 18.47
CA ARG A 154 -26.59 -11.40 18.31
C ARG A 154 -25.51 -11.68 19.36
N PRO A 155 -24.28 -12.04 18.92
CA PRO A 155 -23.18 -12.27 19.85
C PRO A 155 -22.73 -10.97 20.50
N ARG A 156 -22.17 -11.04 21.70
CA ARG A 156 -21.45 -9.90 22.28
C ARG A 156 -20.14 -9.70 21.52
N ARG A 157 -19.64 -8.45 21.48
CA ARG A 157 -18.41 -8.11 20.73
C ARG A 157 -17.20 -8.99 21.07
N GLN A 158 -17.06 -9.36 22.33
CA GLN A 158 -15.98 -10.23 22.81
C GLN A 158 -16.14 -11.70 22.37
N ASP A 159 -17.36 -12.13 22.11
CA ASP A 159 -17.69 -13.52 21.73
C ASP A 159 -17.79 -13.70 20.20
N TYR A 160 -17.65 -12.61 19.45
CA TYR A 160 -17.69 -12.61 17.99
C TYR A 160 -16.37 -13.20 17.44
N LYS A 161 -16.46 -14.29 16.70
CA LYS A 161 -15.33 -15.04 16.13
C LYS A 161 -14.95 -14.55 14.76
#